data_ec9453235bbbdcdcff9d5730f6722440
#
_entry.id   ec9453235bbbdcdcff9d5730f6722440
#
_cell.length_a   1.000
_cell.length_b   1.000
_cell.length_c   1.000
_cell.angle_alpha   90.00
_cell.angle_beta   90.00
_cell.angle_gamma   90.00
#
_symmetry.space_group_name_H-M   'P 1'
#
loop_
_entity.id
_entity.type
_entity.pdbx_description
1 polymer ?
#
loop_
_entity_poly.entity_id
_entity_poly.type
_entity_poly.pdbx_seq_one_letter_code
_entity_poly.pdbx_strand_id
1 'polypeptide(L)'
;MKRFLPLFILSSFLFGQETSVQGNPSELSQPGGYIGISYEFDKKNNIKGYQITIGFAVPSIGNPGQGPYLFPGFAFGKKYLSKENKSYTYNDLQITYFGYGGFWSGAGYGIAFIDGKKLKRSKYYGGFLLAGYYKENIDIPELGSQSNTFSGYHLGLALPIIGNHFHP
;
A
#
# COMPACT_ATOMS: atom_id res chain seq x y z
N MET A 1 -0.15 -12.14 -25.60
CA MET A 1 -1.19 -12.37 -24.59
C MET A 1 -0.89 -13.46 -23.54
N LYS A 2 0.18 -14.29 -23.68
CA LYS A 2 0.48 -15.39 -22.73
C LYS A 2 1.22 -15.00 -21.43
N ARG A 3 1.62 -13.72 -21.24
CA ARG A 3 2.42 -13.27 -20.09
C ARG A 3 1.62 -12.71 -18.90
N PHE A 4 0.31 -12.54 -19.05
CA PHE A 4 -0.56 -12.03 -17.97
C PHE A 4 -1.31 -13.11 -17.17
N LEU A 5 -1.26 -14.36 -17.66
CA LEU A 5 -1.95 -15.48 -17.00
C LEU A 5 -1.48 -15.77 -15.56
N PRO A 6 -0.16 -15.72 -15.23
CA PRO A 6 0.30 -15.97 -13.87
C PRO A 6 -0.12 -14.88 -12.87
N LEU A 7 -0.29 -13.63 -13.33
CA LEU A 7 -0.77 -12.55 -12.45
C LEU A 7 -2.24 -12.72 -12.07
N PHE A 8 -3.06 -13.23 -12.99
CA PHE A 8 -4.48 -13.52 -12.73
C PHE A 8 -4.65 -14.71 -11.78
N ILE A 9 -3.81 -15.73 -11.91
CA ILE A 9 -3.83 -16.88 -11.00
C ILE A 9 -3.39 -16.47 -9.58
N LEU A 10 -2.39 -15.61 -9.46
CA LEU A 10 -1.94 -15.10 -8.17
C LEU A 10 -3.03 -14.24 -7.48
N SER A 11 -3.78 -13.45 -8.24
CA SER A 11 -4.88 -12.65 -7.69
C SER A 11 -6.06 -13.51 -7.23
N SER A 12 -6.37 -14.62 -7.92
CA SER A 12 -7.42 -15.53 -7.49
C SER A 12 -7.07 -16.30 -6.21
N PHE A 13 -5.80 -16.60 -5.97
CA PHE A 13 -5.32 -17.16 -4.70
C PHE A 13 -5.41 -16.18 -3.53
N LEU A 14 -5.29 -14.89 -3.78
CA LEU A 14 -5.37 -13.85 -2.73
C LEU A 14 -6.81 -13.47 -2.36
N PHE A 15 -7.78 -13.70 -3.23
CA PHE A 15 -9.15 -13.20 -3.06
C PHE A 15 -10.24 -14.26 -3.19
N GLY A 16 -9.90 -15.52 -3.41
CA GLY A 16 -10.86 -16.52 -3.84
C GLY A 16 -10.86 -17.84 -3.08
N GLN A 17 -10.89 -17.82 -1.74
CA GLN A 17 -11.37 -19.00 -1.01
C GLN A 17 -12.34 -18.56 0.08
N GLU A 18 -13.63 -18.58 -0.25
CA GLU A 18 -14.68 -18.84 0.72
C GLU A 18 -14.54 -20.30 1.19
N THR A 19 -13.59 -20.58 2.06
CA THR A 19 -13.67 -21.78 2.86
C THR A 19 -14.60 -21.46 4.02
N SER A 20 -15.75 -22.09 4.04
CA SER A 20 -16.62 -22.18 5.21
C SER A 20 -15.88 -22.93 6.33
N VAL A 21 -14.96 -22.21 6.98
CA VAL A 21 -14.33 -22.69 8.20
C VAL A 21 -15.35 -22.49 9.30
N GLN A 22 -15.97 -23.58 9.75
CA GLN A 22 -16.62 -23.65 11.05
C GLN A 22 -15.53 -23.52 12.14
N GLY A 23 -14.85 -22.39 12.19
CA GLY A 23 -13.90 -22.01 13.23
C GLY A 23 -14.65 -21.22 14.31
N ASN A 24 -14.20 -21.37 15.53
CA ASN A 24 -14.70 -20.63 16.68
C ASN A 24 -14.68 -19.12 16.36
N PRO A 25 -15.77 -18.37 16.48
CA PRO A 25 -15.82 -16.94 16.12
C PRO A 25 -14.75 -16.08 16.82
N SER A 26 -14.21 -16.53 17.95
CA SER A 26 -13.14 -15.86 18.67
C SER A 26 -11.76 -15.96 18.00
N GLU A 27 -11.54 -16.96 17.14
CA GLU A 27 -10.27 -17.10 16.41
C GLU A 27 -10.19 -16.22 15.17
N LEU A 28 -11.35 -15.87 14.61
CA LEU A 28 -11.48 -15.03 13.42
C LEU A 28 -11.26 -13.53 13.67
N SER A 29 -11.14 -13.10 14.92
CA SER A 29 -11.00 -11.69 15.31
C SER A 29 -9.56 -11.22 15.58
N GLN A 30 -8.57 -12.10 15.47
CA GLN A 30 -7.18 -11.75 15.77
C GLN A 30 -6.53 -11.00 14.60
N PRO A 31 -5.81 -9.88 14.85
CA PRO A 31 -5.09 -9.18 13.81
C PRO A 31 -3.98 -10.08 13.24
N GLY A 32 -3.90 -10.15 11.92
CA GLY A 32 -2.84 -10.87 11.21
C GLY A 32 -1.71 -9.95 10.77
N GLY A 33 -0.45 -10.37 10.89
CA GLY A 33 0.69 -9.64 10.36
C GLY A 33 0.77 -9.72 8.84
N TYR A 34 1.19 -8.62 8.17
CA TYR A 34 1.41 -8.61 6.73
C TYR A 34 2.69 -7.85 6.34
N ILE A 35 3.22 -8.21 5.17
CA ILE A 35 4.20 -7.39 4.44
C ILE A 35 3.55 -6.92 3.14
N GLY A 36 3.56 -5.61 2.92
CA GLY A 36 3.17 -5.00 1.66
C GLY A 36 4.39 -4.65 0.82
N ILE A 37 4.32 -4.93 -0.48
CA ILE A 37 5.33 -4.48 -1.44
C ILE A 37 4.59 -3.65 -2.49
N SER A 38 5.09 -2.47 -2.78
CA SER A 38 4.51 -1.64 -3.83
C SER A 38 5.56 -0.97 -4.71
N TYR A 39 5.15 -0.75 -5.95
CA TYR A 39 5.89 0.01 -6.95
C TYR A 39 5.03 1.19 -7.40
N GLU A 40 5.63 2.36 -7.43
CA GLU A 40 4.97 3.62 -7.80
C GLU A 40 5.69 4.24 -8.99
N PHE A 41 4.93 4.76 -9.95
CA PHE A 41 5.51 5.45 -11.08
C PHE A 41 4.62 6.58 -11.60
N ASP A 42 5.27 7.67 -12.02
CA ASP A 42 4.66 8.80 -12.71
C ASP A 42 5.40 9.03 -14.01
N LYS A 43 4.74 8.74 -15.13
CA LYS A 43 5.34 8.92 -16.47
C LYS A 43 5.58 10.38 -16.80
N LYS A 44 4.70 11.29 -16.36
CA LYS A 44 4.79 12.73 -16.67
C LYS A 44 6.02 13.37 -16.03
N ASN A 45 6.29 13.00 -14.77
CA ASN A 45 7.41 13.55 -14.01
C ASN A 45 8.62 12.61 -14.00
N ASN A 46 8.53 11.46 -14.69
CA ASN A 46 9.56 10.43 -14.72
C ASN A 46 10.02 9.99 -13.31
N ILE A 47 9.04 9.74 -12.44
CA ILE A 47 9.25 9.28 -11.06
C ILE A 47 9.06 7.76 -11.02
N LYS A 48 9.93 7.09 -10.27
CA LYS A 48 9.83 5.67 -9.95
C LYS A 48 10.12 5.45 -8.48
N GLY A 49 9.39 4.56 -7.82
CA GLY A 49 9.59 4.29 -6.40
C GLY A 49 9.22 2.88 -6.00
N TYR A 50 9.84 2.43 -4.92
CA TYR A 50 9.56 1.16 -4.27
C TYR A 50 9.23 1.41 -2.81
N GLN A 51 8.29 0.64 -2.29
CA GLN A 51 7.87 0.72 -0.90
C GLN A 51 7.69 -0.69 -0.34
N ILE A 52 8.12 -0.87 0.90
CA ILE A 52 7.81 -2.03 1.73
C ILE A 52 6.99 -1.50 2.91
N THR A 53 5.90 -2.19 3.23
CA THR A 53 5.04 -1.88 4.37
C THR A 53 4.98 -3.08 5.28
N ILE A 54 5.10 -2.88 6.58
CA ILE A 54 4.93 -3.92 7.60
C ILE A 54 3.81 -3.46 8.52
N GLY A 55 2.86 -4.33 8.79
CA GLY A 55 1.71 -3.96 9.60
C GLY A 55 0.82 -5.13 9.98
N PHE A 56 -0.39 -4.79 10.40
CA PHE A 56 -1.41 -5.73 10.83
C PHE A 56 -2.68 -5.52 10.02
N ALA A 57 -3.34 -6.63 9.66
CA ALA A 57 -4.69 -6.62 9.13
C ALA A 57 -5.67 -6.72 10.30
N VAL A 58 -6.51 -5.72 10.45
CA VAL A 58 -7.54 -5.68 11.49
C VAL A 58 -8.90 -5.76 10.81
N PRO A 59 -9.77 -6.72 11.18
CA PRO A 59 -11.14 -6.75 10.69
C PRO A 59 -11.82 -5.44 11.06
N SER A 60 -12.41 -4.75 10.13
CA SER A 60 -13.26 -3.61 10.46
C SER A 60 -14.63 -4.11 10.95
N ILE A 61 -15.39 -3.23 11.57
CA ILE A 61 -16.67 -3.54 12.22
C ILE A 61 -17.59 -4.30 11.23
N GLY A 62 -17.82 -5.58 11.51
CA GLY A 62 -18.62 -6.47 10.68
C GLY A 62 -18.45 -7.93 11.09
N ASN A 63 -19.02 -8.84 10.31
CA ASN A 63 -18.83 -10.27 10.53
C ASN A 63 -17.36 -10.67 10.29
N PRO A 64 -16.71 -11.33 11.23
CA PRO A 64 -15.36 -11.83 11.04
C PRO A 64 -15.26 -12.69 9.76
N GLY A 65 -14.22 -12.45 8.95
CA GLY A 65 -13.97 -13.22 7.73
C GLY A 65 -14.61 -12.68 6.44
N GLN A 66 -15.51 -11.71 6.51
CA GLN A 66 -16.19 -11.17 5.31
C GLN A 66 -15.73 -9.77 4.88
N GLY A 67 -14.66 -9.20 5.50
CA GLY A 67 -14.24 -7.81 5.23
C GLY A 67 -15.30 -6.77 5.58
N PRO A 68 -15.05 -5.51 5.47
CA PRO A 68 -13.82 -4.88 5.04
C PRO A 68 -12.71 -4.95 6.09
N TYR A 69 -11.46 -4.72 5.67
CA TYR A 69 -10.28 -4.77 6.54
C TYR A 69 -9.57 -3.42 6.59
N LEU A 70 -9.01 -3.12 7.75
CA LEU A 70 -8.06 -2.03 7.94
C LEU A 70 -6.64 -2.59 8.06
N PHE A 71 -5.71 -1.98 7.36
CA PHE A 71 -4.30 -2.35 7.33
C PHE A 71 -3.44 -1.17 7.82
N PRO A 72 -3.38 -0.93 9.16
CA PRO A 72 -2.38 -0.04 9.69
C PRO A 72 -0.99 -0.63 9.51
N GLY A 73 -0.02 0.21 9.13
CA GLY A 73 1.34 -0.25 8.89
C GLY A 73 2.37 0.86 8.86
N PHE A 74 3.61 0.44 8.92
CA PHE A 74 4.80 1.26 8.75
C PHE A 74 5.37 1.00 7.36
N ALA A 75 5.50 2.05 6.57
CA ALA A 75 6.02 1.99 5.21
C ALA A 75 7.40 2.62 5.12
N PHE A 76 8.29 1.94 4.41
CA PHE A 76 9.62 2.42 4.06
C PHE A 76 9.74 2.40 2.54
N GLY A 77 10.27 3.46 1.96
CA GLY A 77 10.41 3.49 0.51
C GLY A 77 11.53 4.39 0.03
N LYS A 78 11.80 4.24 -1.26
CA LYS A 78 12.73 5.08 -2.00
C LYS A 78 12.13 5.48 -3.33
N LYS A 79 12.24 6.75 -3.67
CA LYS A 79 11.82 7.29 -4.97
C LYS A 79 12.96 7.96 -5.70
N TYR A 80 12.91 7.88 -7.01
CA TYR A 80 13.86 8.46 -7.94
C TYR A 80 13.12 9.49 -8.79
N LEU A 81 13.60 10.71 -8.74
CA LEU A 81 13.15 11.86 -9.52
C LEU A 81 14.10 12.02 -10.70
N SER A 82 13.85 11.28 -11.78
CA SER A 82 14.82 11.19 -12.89
C SER A 82 15.06 12.52 -13.60
N LYS A 83 14.08 13.43 -13.61
CA LYS A 83 14.24 14.77 -14.20
C LYS A 83 15.24 15.63 -13.44
N GLU A 84 15.24 15.56 -12.12
CA GLU A 84 16.12 16.33 -11.24
C GLU A 84 17.40 15.59 -10.89
N ASN A 85 17.56 14.33 -11.38
CA ASN A 85 18.65 13.42 -10.99
C ASN A 85 18.79 13.29 -9.47
N LYS A 86 17.67 13.28 -8.77
CA LYS A 86 17.59 13.20 -7.30
C LYS A 86 16.88 11.93 -6.87
N SER A 87 17.12 11.53 -5.63
CA SER A 87 16.35 10.46 -4.99
C SER A 87 16.08 10.83 -3.54
N TYR A 88 15.02 10.26 -2.99
CA TYR A 88 14.72 10.38 -1.57
C TYR A 88 14.22 9.06 -1.00
N THR A 89 14.51 8.87 0.27
CA THR A 89 13.94 7.79 1.09
C THR A 89 12.87 8.38 2.00
N TYR A 90 11.96 7.54 2.43
CA TYR A 90 10.89 7.98 3.33
C TYR A 90 10.41 6.87 4.25
N ASN A 91 9.81 7.28 5.36
CA ASN A 91 9.07 6.42 6.28
C ASN A 91 7.74 7.07 6.62
N ASP A 92 6.67 6.30 6.49
CA ASP A 92 5.31 6.74 6.76
C ASP A 92 4.61 5.78 7.71
N LEU A 93 3.76 6.32 8.55
CA LEU A 93 2.63 5.58 9.10
C LEU A 93 1.53 5.58 8.05
N GLN A 94 1.00 4.41 7.75
CA GLN A 94 -0.05 4.25 6.74
C GLN A 94 -1.24 3.51 7.33
N ILE A 95 -2.41 3.85 6.82
CA ILE A 95 -3.63 3.09 7.01
C ILE A 95 -4.26 2.83 5.65
N THR A 96 -4.54 1.57 5.34
CA THR A 96 -5.22 1.17 4.13
C THR A 96 -6.54 0.50 4.51
N TYR A 97 -7.61 0.95 3.91
CA TYR A 97 -8.92 0.32 3.95
C TYR A 97 -9.07 -0.58 2.73
N PHE A 98 -9.39 -1.82 2.95
CA PHE A 98 -9.68 -2.79 1.90
C PHE A 98 -11.15 -3.15 1.96
N GLY A 99 -11.91 -2.69 0.98
CA GLY A 99 -13.35 -2.88 0.89
C GLY A 99 -13.75 -4.11 0.09
N TYR A 100 -15.05 -4.31 -0.03
CA TYR A 100 -15.62 -5.37 -0.84
C TYR A 100 -15.26 -5.23 -2.31
N GLY A 101 -15.20 -6.37 -3.03
CA GLY A 101 -14.95 -6.40 -4.46
C GLY A 101 -13.53 -6.00 -4.88
N GLY A 102 -12.57 -5.97 -3.94
CA GLY A 102 -11.17 -5.67 -4.27
C GLY A 102 -10.83 -4.19 -4.39
N PHE A 103 -11.72 -3.28 -4.00
CA PHE A 103 -11.43 -1.85 -3.90
C PHE A 103 -10.66 -1.55 -2.62
N TRP A 104 -9.69 -0.66 -2.71
CA TRP A 104 -8.90 -0.22 -1.56
C TRP A 104 -8.59 1.27 -1.65
N SER A 105 -8.40 1.88 -0.50
CA SER A 105 -7.96 3.26 -0.38
C SER A 105 -7.15 3.44 0.90
N GLY A 106 -6.28 4.42 0.93
CA GLY A 106 -5.46 4.64 2.11
C GLY A 106 -4.81 6.01 2.15
N ALA A 107 -4.25 6.29 3.30
CA ALA A 107 -3.48 7.49 3.55
C ALA A 107 -2.21 7.14 4.33
N GLY A 108 -1.16 7.92 4.10
CA GLY A 108 0.10 7.85 4.81
C GLY A 108 0.59 9.23 5.20
N TYR A 109 1.24 9.30 6.35
CA TYR A 109 1.90 10.50 6.81
C TYR A 109 3.24 10.16 7.43
N GLY A 110 4.29 10.91 7.06
CA GLY A 110 5.63 10.62 7.53
C GLY A 110 6.67 11.65 7.13
N ILE A 111 7.87 11.19 6.98
CA ILE A 111 9.05 12.00 6.72
C ILE A 111 9.78 11.47 5.49
N ALA A 112 10.08 12.38 4.56
CA ALA A 112 11.01 12.15 3.47
C ALA A 112 12.39 12.72 3.81
N PHE A 113 13.44 12.01 3.39
CA PHE A 113 14.83 12.40 3.57
C PHE A 113 15.43 12.68 2.20
N ILE A 114 15.69 13.97 1.93
CA ILE A 114 16.22 14.47 0.67
C ILE A 114 17.48 15.28 0.99
N ASP A 115 18.62 14.91 0.45
CA ASP A 115 19.90 15.62 0.62
C ASP A 115 20.21 15.95 2.11
N GLY A 116 19.94 14.97 3.01
CA GLY A 116 20.12 15.12 4.45
C GLY A 116 19.07 15.95 5.19
N LYS A 117 18.10 16.53 4.48
CA LYS A 117 16.99 17.30 5.06
C LYS A 117 15.80 16.38 5.36
N LYS A 118 15.09 16.67 6.46
CA LYS A 118 13.84 15.98 6.86
C LYS A 118 12.66 16.84 6.44
N LEU A 119 11.81 16.31 5.57
CA LEU A 119 10.65 17.00 5.02
C LEU A 119 9.39 16.25 5.35
N LYS A 120 8.31 16.96 5.67
CA LYS A 120 7.00 16.36 5.90
C LYS A 120 6.47 15.78 4.60
N ARG A 121 5.89 14.59 4.68
CA ARG A 121 5.30 13.90 3.56
C ARG A 121 3.90 13.43 3.93
N SER A 122 2.95 13.66 3.03
CA SER A 122 1.63 13.05 3.10
C SER A 122 1.32 12.33 1.78
N LYS A 123 0.62 11.22 1.84
CA LYS A 123 0.27 10.41 0.69
C LYS A 123 -1.16 9.92 0.82
N TYR A 124 -1.89 9.98 -0.28
CA TYR A 124 -3.20 9.36 -0.46
C TYR A 124 -3.13 8.41 -1.65
N TYR A 125 -3.77 7.27 -1.54
CA TYR A 125 -3.75 6.28 -2.59
C TYR A 125 -5.04 5.46 -2.58
N GLY A 126 -5.37 4.87 -3.72
CA GLY A 126 -6.53 4.01 -3.85
C GLY A 126 -6.56 3.34 -5.19
N GLY A 127 -7.30 2.22 -5.27
CA GLY A 127 -7.34 1.44 -6.48
C GLY A 127 -8.26 0.23 -6.42
N PHE A 128 -8.00 -0.65 -7.35
CA PHE A 128 -8.73 -1.89 -7.52
C PHE A 128 -7.74 -3.04 -7.72
N LEU A 129 -7.92 -4.13 -7.00
CA LEU A 129 -7.00 -5.28 -6.97
C LEU A 129 -5.55 -4.83 -6.69
N LEU A 130 -4.66 -5.02 -7.63
CA LEU A 130 -3.22 -4.73 -7.50
C LEU A 130 -2.82 -3.34 -8.02
N ALA A 131 -3.73 -2.64 -8.71
CA ALA A 131 -3.43 -1.39 -9.40
C ALA A 131 -4.26 -0.23 -8.86
N GLY A 132 -3.65 0.93 -8.77
CA GLY A 132 -4.31 2.13 -8.31
C GLY A 132 -3.56 3.40 -8.69
N TYR A 133 -3.95 4.46 -8.04
CA TYR A 133 -3.41 5.78 -8.20
C TYR A 133 -2.97 6.34 -6.85
N TYR A 134 -1.90 7.12 -6.85
CA TYR A 134 -1.46 7.83 -5.66
C TYR A 134 -1.30 9.32 -5.93
N LYS A 135 -1.43 10.09 -4.86
CA LYS A 135 -1.08 11.50 -4.78
C LYS A 135 -0.28 11.72 -3.50
N GLU A 136 0.86 12.36 -3.62
CA GLU A 136 1.69 12.71 -2.47
C GLU A 136 2.09 14.17 -2.50
N ASN A 137 2.24 14.74 -1.33
CA ASN A 137 2.72 16.11 -1.13
C ASN A 137 3.98 16.03 -0.27
N ILE A 138 5.05 16.68 -0.75
CA ILE A 138 6.31 16.85 -0.03
C ILE A 138 6.68 18.32 -0.10
N ASP A 139 7.05 18.89 1.03
CA ASP A 139 7.54 20.25 1.10
C ASP A 139 9.03 20.26 0.80
N ILE A 140 9.39 20.46 -0.48
CA ILE A 140 10.78 20.54 -0.94
C ILE A 140 11.14 22.02 -1.15
N PRO A 141 11.91 22.65 -0.24
CA PRO A 141 12.20 24.08 -0.27
C PRO A 141 12.90 24.57 -1.56
N GLU A 142 13.66 23.69 -2.20
CA GLU A 142 14.48 24.01 -3.38
C GLU A 142 13.69 24.11 -4.68
N LEU A 143 12.45 23.62 -4.71
CA LEU A 143 11.57 23.67 -5.88
C LEU A 143 10.59 24.86 -5.84
N GLY A 144 10.81 25.81 -4.93
CA GLY A 144 9.96 26.98 -4.70
C GLY A 144 8.87 26.71 -3.66
N SER A 145 8.24 27.78 -3.16
CA SER A 145 7.25 27.72 -2.07
C SER A 145 5.91 27.07 -2.41
N GLN A 146 5.81 26.41 -3.56
CA GLN A 146 4.66 25.57 -3.88
C GLN A 146 4.91 24.15 -3.40
N SER A 147 4.05 23.67 -2.55
CA SER A 147 3.99 22.28 -2.11
C SER A 147 4.08 21.35 -3.33
N ASN A 148 5.18 20.59 -3.43
CA ASN A 148 5.39 19.70 -4.57
C ASN A 148 4.46 18.53 -4.47
N THR A 149 3.44 18.54 -5.31
CA THR A 149 2.48 17.46 -5.44
C THR A 149 2.92 16.54 -6.57
N PHE A 150 3.17 15.28 -6.22
CA PHE A 150 3.42 14.21 -7.18
C PHE A 150 2.22 13.29 -7.24
N SER A 151 1.94 12.75 -8.40
CA SER A 151 0.84 11.81 -8.57
C SER A 151 1.15 10.81 -9.68
N GLY A 152 0.68 9.60 -9.54
CA GLY A 152 0.97 8.55 -10.50
C GLY A 152 0.28 7.24 -10.18
N TYR A 153 0.74 6.19 -10.82
CA TYR A 153 0.20 4.85 -10.65
C TYR A 153 0.87 4.15 -9.48
N HIS A 154 0.10 3.34 -8.78
CA HIS A 154 0.52 2.50 -7.66
C HIS A 154 0.18 1.05 -7.99
N LEU A 155 1.17 0.20 -7.93
CA LEU A 155 1.01 -1.25 -8.00
C LEU A 155 1.43 -1.83 -6.66
N GLY A 156 0.56 -2.56 -6.00
CA GLY A 156 0.82 -3.05 -4.66
C GLY A 156 0.30 -4.46 -4.43
N LEU A 157 0.99 -5.18 -3.55
CA LEU A 157 0.64 -6.51 -3.09
C LEU A 157 0.87 -6.58 -1.58
N ALA A 158 -0.11 -7.07 -0.84
CA ALA A 158 0.03 -7.38 0.58
C ALA A 158 0.11 -8.91 0.74
N LEU A 159 1.19 -9.36 1.38
CA LEU A 159 1.43 -10.78 1.67
C LEU A 159 1.21 -11.02 3.17
N PRO A 160 0.32 -11.92 3.55
CA PRO A 160 0.14 -12.30 4.94
C PRO A 160 1.38 -13.06 5.45
N ILE A 161 1.78 -12.79 6.70
CA ILE A 161 2.93 -13.44 7.32
C ILE A 161 2.51 -14.29 8.51
N ILE A 162 1.60 -13.77 9.33
CA ILE A 162 1.18 -14.38 10.59
C ILE A 162 -0.29 -14.10 10.81
N GLY A 163 -1.05 -15.09 11.25
CA GLY A 163 -2.45 -14.95 11.67
C GLY A 163 -3.34 -16.02 11.06
N ASN A 164 -4.37 -16.42 11.80
CA ASN A 164 -5.31 -17.46 11.40
C ASN A 164 -6.29 -17.01 10.30
N HIS A 165 -6.23 -15.75 9.88
CA HIS A 165 -7.14 -15.20 8.86
C HIS A 165 -6.69 -15.40 7.42
N PHE A 166 -5.49 -15.89 7.22
CA PHE A 166 -4.89 -16.13 5.91
C PHE A 166 -4.52 -17.61 5.79
N HIS A 167 -5.48 -18.48 5.85
CA HIS A 167 -5.28 -19.84 5.38
C HIS A 167 -5.36 -19.83 3.85
N PRO A 168 -4.34 -20.32 3.16
CA PRO A 168 -4.35 -20.49 1.72
C PRO A 168 -5.37 -21.56 1.30
#